data_9925d1e7eb2c0ecac633e49860492765
#
_entry.id   9925d1e7eb2c0ecac633e49860492765
#
_cell.length_a   1.000
_cell.length_b   1.000
_cell.length_c   1.000
_cell.angle_alpha   90.00
_cell.angle_beta   90.00
_cell.angle_gamma   90.00
#
_symmetry.space_group_name_H-M   'P 1'
#
loop_
_entity.id
_entity.type
_entity.pdbx_description
1 polymer ?
#
loop_
_entity_poly.entity_id
_entity_poly.type
_entity_poly.pdbx_seq_one_letter_code
_entity_poly.pdbx_strand_id
1 'polypeptide(L)'
;MQKSRVAVLGATGMVGQRLLVLLENHPYFDVVKLAASPRSAGKKYADLMENRWKLDQPIPEYSKELVVEDLYKIDEVSKDIDMVFCAINLDKEALVKLEEDYAKHEVVVVSNNSANRNKEDIPMIIPEINSAHLDVIPSQRERLGTKKGFIVTKPNCSIQSYVPIFEAIKEYGIKEASICTYQAISGSGKTFNEWPEMVENIIPYIGGEEEKSEKEPLKIFGEVKDGKIVPTDSMNLSAQCIRVPVLDGHLACVSFNLENNPGL
;
A
#
# COMPACT_ATOMS: atom_id res chain seq x y z
N MET A 1 7.17 25.66 4.53
CA MET A 1 8.06 24.49 4.40
C MET A 1 8.08 24.13 2.93
N GLN A 2 9.24 23.82 2.33
CA GLN A 2 9.30 23.38 0.94
C GLN A 2 8.67 22.00 0.84
N LYS A 3 7.80 21.77 -0.14
CA LYS A 3 7.18 20.46 -0.37
C LYS A 3 8.20 19.49 -0.97
N SER A 4 8.11 18.22 -0.59
CA SER A 4 8.86 17.14 -1.24
C SER A 4 8.32 16.89 -2.64
N ARG A 5 9.22 16.75 -3.60
CA ARG A 5 8.90 16.47 -5.00
C ARG A 5 8.73 14.97 -5.18
N VAL A 6 7.57 14.55 -5.64
CA VAL A 6 7.23 13.12 -5.70
C VAL A 6 6.83 12.68 -7.10
N ALA A 7 7.08 11.40 -7.39
CA ALA A 7 6.54 10.73 -8.56
C ALA A 7 5.50 9.66 -8.16
N VAL A 8 4.53 9.42 -9.03
CA VAL A 8 3.56 8.32 -8.88
C VAL A 8 3.85 7.25 -9.92
N LEU A 9 4.31 6.09 -9.47
CA LEU A 9 4.55 4.92 -10.31
C LEU A 9 3.28 4.07 -10.38
N GLY A 10 2.84 3.75 -11.58
CA GLY A 10 1.55 3.11 -11.82
C GLY A 10 0.37 4.08 -11.84
N ALA A 11 0.63 5.33 -12.22
CA ALA A 11 -0.35 6.43 -12.23
C ALA A 11 -1.62 6.14 -13.05
N THR A 12 -1.56 5.23 -14.03
CA THR A 12 -2.70 4.87 -14.89
C THR A 12 -3.62 3.81 -14.29
N GLY A 13 -3.22 3.14 -13.20
CA GLY A 13 -4.02 2.16 -12.48
C GLY A 13 -4.97 2.82 -11.47
N MET A 14 -5.99 2.10 -10.98
CA MET A 14 -6.99 2.63 -10.05
C MET A 14 -6.35 3.22 -8.78
N VAL A 15 -5.38 2.54 -8.18
CA VAL A 15 -4.67 3.04 -6.98
C VAL A 15 -3.85 4.30 -7.31
N GLY A 16 -3.16 4.31 -8.46
CA GLY A 16 -2.43 5.49 -8.93
C GLY A 16 -3.36 6.70 -9.13
N GLN A 17 -4.52 6.50 -9.76
CA GLN A 17 -5.55 7.54 -9.91
C GLN A 17 -6.01 8.07 -8.54
N ARG A 18 -6.26 7.18 -7.56
CA ARG A 18 -6.64 7.58 -6.20
C ARG A 18 -5.53 8.38 -5.51
N LEU A 19 -4.27 7.99 -5.68
CA LEU A 19 -3.13 8.75 -5.15
C LEU A 19 -3.08 10.17 -5.73
N LEU A 20 -3.34 10.35 -7.04
CA LEU A 20 -3.35 11.68 -7.64
C LEU A 20 -4.45 12.57 -7.05
N VAL A 21 -5.66 12.03 -6.81
CA VAL A 21 -6.74 12.78 -6.16
C VAL A 21 -6.35 13.15 -4.73
N LEU A 22 -5.78 12.23 -3.96
CA LEU A 22 -5.39 12.48 -2.57
C LEU A 22 -4.20 13.44 -2.43
N LEU A 23 -3.34 13.51 -3.43
CA LEU A 23 -2.17 14.39 -3.44
C LEU A 23 -2.47 15.76 -4.02
N GLU A 24 -3.69 16.00 -4.52
CA GLU A 24 -4.09 17.32 -4.96
C GLU A 24 -4.06 18.33 -3.80
N ASN A 25 -3.33 19.42 -3.97
CA ASN A 25 -3.14 20.45 -2.93
C ASN A 25 -2.57 19.91 -1.60
N HIS A 26 -1.87 18.76 -1.62
CA HIS A 26 -1.30 18.18 -0.41
C HIS A 26 -0.29 19.14 0.25
N PRO A 27 -0.31 19.34 1.59
CA PRO A 27 0.53 20.33 2.25
C PRO A 27 2.03 20.03 2.20
N TYR A 28 2.43 18.77 2.05
CA TYR A 28 3.82 18.32 2.14
C TYR A 28 4.39 17.77 0.82
N PHE A 29 3.53 17.40 -0.14
CA PHE A 29 3.97 16.76 -1.38
C PHE A 29 3.54 17.54 -2.60
N ASP A 30 4.43 17.56 -3.60
CA ASP A 30 4.18 18.12 -4.93
C ASP A 30 4.45 17.03 -5.98
N VAL A 31 3.39 16.58 -6.66
CA VAL A 31 3.52 15.55 -7.68
C VAL A 31 4.06 16.18 -8.96
N VAL A 32 5.28 15.83 -9.32
CA VAL A 32 5.99 16.44 -10.45
C VAL A 32 6.20 15.45 -11.59
N LYS A 33 6.05 14.15 -11.35
CA LYS A 33 6.21 13.11 -12.36
C LYS A 33 5.17 12.01 -12.23
N LEU A 34 4.77 11.46 -13.35
CA LEU A 34 3.93 10.29 -13.47
C LEU A 34 4.68 9.25 -14.28
N ALA A 35 4.70 8.00 -13.80
CA ALA A 35 5.31 6.92 -14.54
C ALA A 35 4.39 5.71 -14.63
N ALA A 36 4.44 5.02 -15.77
CA ALA A 36 3.67 3.83 -16.04
C ALA A 36 4.45 2.89 -16.98
N SER A 37 3.78 1.84 -17.47
CA SER A 37 4.39 0.91 -18.43
C SER A 37 4.84 1.64 -19.73
N PRO A 38 5.81 1.07 -20.47
CA PRO A 38 6.29 1.65 -21.73
C PRO A 38 5.17 1.98 -22.75
N ARG A 39 4.05 1.26 -22.71
CA ARG A 39 2.89 1.50 -23.59
C ARG A 39 2.22 2.87 -23.35
N SER A 40 2.35 3.39 -22.15
CA SER A 40 1.76 4.67 -21.76
C SER A 40 2.77 5.82 -21.83
N ALA A 41 4.06 5.53 -21.89
CA ALA A 41 5.12 6.53 -21.88
C ALA A 41 5.06 7.47 -23.09
N GLY A 42 5.43 8.74 -22.87
CA GLY A 42 5.48 9.78 -23.89
C GLY A 42 4.14 10.46 -24.20
N LYS A 43 3.06 10.09 -23.53
CA LYS A 43 1.71 10.65 -23.72
C LYS A 43 1.32 11.56 -22.57
N LYS A 44 0.52 12.59 -22.83
CA LYS A 44 -0.10 13.38 -21.77
C LYS A 44 -1.05 12.53 -20.94
N TYR A 45 -1.11 12.78 -19.64
CA TYR A 45 -1.93 12.00 -18.73
C TYR A 45 -3.42 12.11 -19.06
N ALA A 46 -3.91 13.31 -19.37
CA ALA A 46 -5.31 13.51 -19.77
C ALA A 46 -5.72 12.63 -20.96
N ASP A 47 -4.88 12.58 -22.01
CA ASP A 47 -5.15 11.81 -23.21
C ASP A 47 -5.22 10.30 -22.91
N LEU A 48 -4.33 9.83 -22.00
CA LEU A 48 -4.33 8.43 -21.55
C LEU A 48 -5.56 8.04 -20.75
N MET A 49 -6.13 9.01 -20.02
CA MET A 49 -7.22 8.78 -19.06
C MET A 49 -8.60 9.04 -19.63
N GLU A 50 -8.75 9.56 -20.84
CA GLU A 50 -10.03 9.91 -21.47
C GLU A 50 -11.12 8.83 -21.31
N ASN A 51 -10.75 7.56 -21.52
CA ASN A 51 -11.65 6.40 -21.39
C ASN A 51 -11.17 5.38 -20.34
N ARG A 52 -10.25 5.76 -19.45
CA ARG A 52 -9.61 4.86 -18.47
C ARG A 52 -9.69 5.37 -17.03
N TRP A 53 -10.24 6.56 -16.84
CA TRP A 53 -10.47 7.11 -15.51
C TRP A 53 -11.61 6.33 -14.83
N LYS A 54 -11.36 5.87 -13.61
CA LYS A 54 -12.24 4.94 -12.88
C LYS A 54 -12.91 5.54 -11.65
N LEU A 55 -12.55 6.77 -11.30
CA LEU A 55 -13.04 7.43 -10.09
C LEU A 55 -14.16 8.40 -10.42
N ASP A 56 -15.07 8.62 -9.46
CA ASP A 56 -16.15 9.60 -9.57
C ASP A 56 -15.64 11.06 -9.52
N GLN A 57 -14.52 11.29 -8.80
CA GLN A 57 -13.85 12.59 -8.78
C GLN A 57 -13.20 12.88 -10.14
N PRO A 58 -13.17 14.15 -10.57
CA PRO A 58 -12.51 14.52 -11.83
C PRO A 58 -10.99 14.28 -11.76
N ILE A 59 -10.37 14.15 -12.93
CA ILE A 59 -8.90 14.12 -13.03
C ILE A 59 -8.35 15.43 -12.47
N PRO A 60 -7.42 15.38 -11.48
CA PRO A 60 -6.81 16.57 -10.90
C PRO A 60 -6.14 17.46 -11.96
N GLU A 61 -6.43 18.75 -11.93
CA GLU A 61 -5.98 19.68 -12.98
C GLU A 61 -4.46 19.68 -13.16
N TYR A 62 -3.72 19.63 -12.05
CA TYR A 62 -2.25 19.62 -12.07
C TYR A 62 -1.65 18.44 -12.81
N SER A 63 -2.36 17.30 -12.90
CA SER A 63 -1.84 16.07 -13.50
C SER A 63 -2.11 15.97 -15.01
N LYS A 64 -3.07 16.71 -15.55
CA LYS A 64 -3.55 16.57 -16.92
C LYS A 64 -2.47 16.74 -17.97
N GLU A 65 -1.62 17.76 -17.80
CA GLU A 65 -0.56 18.13 -18.75
C GLU A 65 0.75 17.37 -18.52
N LEU A 66 0.87 16.61 -17.41
CA LEU A 66 2.06 15.82 -17.16
C LEU A 66 2.20 14.72 -18.22
N VAL A 67 3.40 14.61 -18.77
CA VAL A 67 3.75 13.51 -19.68
C VAL A 67 4.13 12.28 -18.84
N VAL A 68 3.51 11.15 -19.15
CA VAL A 68 3.80 9.90 -18.44
C VAL A 68 5.16 9.37 -18.90
N GLU A 69 6.05 9.11 -17.95
CA GLU A 69 7.38 8.55 -18.17
C GLU A 69 7.35 7.01 -18.15
N ASP A 70 8.36 6.38 -18.76
CA ASP A 70 8.55 4.94 -18.65
C ASP A 70 9.13 4.58 -17.27
N LEU A 71 8.41 3.80 -16.49
CA LEU A 71 8.80 3.41 -15.13
C LEU A 71 10.13 2.61 -15.06
N TYR A 72 10.59 2.05 -16.17
CA TYR A 72 11.88 1.35 -16.25
C TYR A 72 13.07 2.27 -16.57
N LYS A 73 12.81 3.51 -16.94
CA LYS A 73 13.84 4.54 -17.10
C LYS A 73 14.14 5.23 -15.76
N ILE A 74 14.68 4.43 -14.83
CA ILE A 74 14.82 4.82 -13.43
C ILE A 74 15.65 6.08 -13.28
N ASP A 75 16.76 6.22 -14.02
CA ASP A 75 17.62 7.43 -14.01
C ASP A 75 16.83 8.70 -14.37
N GLU A 76 15.91 8.61 -15.36
CA GLU A 76 15.11 9.75 -15.81
C GLU A 76 14.03 10.06 -14.76
N VAL A 77 13.29 9.04 -14.30
CA VAL A 77 12.20 9.21 -13.32
C VAL A 77 12.73 9.67 -11.97
N SER A 78 13.88 9.15 -11.50
CA SER A 78 14.48 9.50 -10.20
C SER A 78 15.09 10.90 -10.16
N LYS A 79 15.32 11.51 -11.31
CA LYS A 79 15.94 12.82 -11.36
C LYS A 79 15.03 13.91 -10.76
N ASP A 80 15.58 14.72 -9.85
CA ASP A 80 14.91 15.87 -9.23
C ASP A 80 13.62 15.52 -8.47
N ILE A 81 13.54 14.29 -7.89
CA ILE A 81 12.49 13.88 -6.98
C ILE A 81 13.08 13.35 -5.66
N ASP A 82 12.31 13.44 -4.60
CA ASP A 82 12.69 12.96 -3.27
C ASP A 82 12.13 11.56 -3.00
N MET A 83 10.95 11.24 -3.58
CA MET A 83 10.17 10.06 -3.22
C MET A 83 9.30 9.57 -4.39
N VAL A 84 9.00 8.28 -4.39
CA VAL A 84 7.98 7.68 -5.27
C VAL A 84 6.87 7.02 -4.46
N PHE A 85 5.64 7.22 -4.88
CA PHE A 85 4.51 6.38 -4.48
C PHE A 85 4.35 5.26 -5.52
N CYS A 86 4.53 4.01 -5.09
CA CYS A 86 4.56 2.85 -5.98
C CYS A 86 3.26 2.03 -5.87
N ALA A 87 2.50 1.99 -6.98
CA ALA A 87 1.24 1.25 -7.11
C ALA A 87 1.19 0.50 -8.45
N ILE A 88 2.15 -0.36 -8.67
CA ILE A 88 2.38 -1.07 -9.93
C ILE A 88 1.89 -2.51 -9.79
N ASN A 89 1.34 -3.05 -10.87
CA ASN A 89 1.01 -4.47 -10.95
C ASN A 89 2.05 -5.20 -11.83
N LEU A 90 2.96 -5.91 -11.18
CA LEU A 90 3.99 -6.76 -11.80
C LEU A 90 4.06 -8.09 -11.03
N ASP A 91 4.76 -9.07 -11.60
CA ASP A 91 5.15 -10.24 -10.83
C ASP A 91 6.04 -9.85 -9.63
N LYS A 92 6.03 -10.70 -8.61
CA LYS A 92 6.60 -10.37 -7.31
C LYS A 92 8.12 -10.09 -7.39
N GLU A 93 8.86 -10.85 -8.20
CA GLU A 93 10.32 -10.72 -8.31
C GLU A 93 10.71 -9.44 -9.06
N ALA A 94 10.04 -9.16 -10.18
CA ALA A 94 10.25 -7.93 -10.95
C ALA A 94 9.90 -6.70 -10.12
N LEU A 95 8.86 -6.78 -9.30
CA LEU A 95 8.45 -5.67 -8.43
C LEU A 95 9.47 -5.41 -7.31
N VAL A 96 9.96 -6.47 -6.66
CA VAL A 96 11.04 -6.37 -5.65
C VAL A 96 12.26 -5.68 -6.25
N LYS A 97 12.69 -6.15 -7.43
CA LYS A 97 13.85 -5.58 -8.13
C LYS A 97 13.64 -4.11 -8.46
N LEU A 98 12.49 -3.77 -9.02
CA LEU A 98 12.17 -2.40 -9.41
C LEU A 98 12.18 -1.43 -8.22
N GLU A 99 11.55 -1.81 -7.11
CA GLU A 99 11.52 -0.99 -5.89
C GLU A 99 12.91 -0.82 -5.29
N GLU A 100 13.74 -1.88 -5.28
CA GLU A 100 15.13 -1.78 -4.84
C GLU A 100 16.00 -0.93 -5.77
N ASP A 101 15.77 -1.01 -7.08
CA ASP A 101 16.50 -0.19 -8.05
C ASP A 101 16.17 1.30 -7.85
N TYR A 102 14.90 1.68 -7.62
CA TYR A 102 14.55 3.05 -7.24
C TYR A 102 15.22 3.49 -5.93
N ALA A 103 15.20 2.64 -4.91
CA ALA A 103 15.87 2.95 -3.64
C ALA A 103 17.39 3.15 -3.83
N LYS A 104 18.04 2.33 -4.68
CA LYS A 104 19.48 2.49 -5.04
C LYS A 104 19.79 3.78 -5.80
N HIS A 105 18.80 4.40 -6.43
CA HIS A 105 18.90 5.75 -7.00
C HIS A 105 18.63 6.86 -5.98
N GLU A 106 18.77 6.54 -4.69
CA GLU A 106 18.65 7.46 -3.56
C GLU A 106 17.24 8.07 -3.39
N VAL A 107 16.22 7.39 -3.92
CA VAL A 107 14.81 7.79 -3.82
C VAL A 107 14.10 7.00 -2.73
N VAL A 108 13.27 7.65 -1.93
CA VAL A 108 12.40 6.95 -0.96
C VAL A 108 11.24 6.29 -1.71
N VAL A 109 11.05 5.00 -1.51
CA VAL A 109 9.94 4.23 -2.11
C VAL A 109 8.86 3.97 -1.09
N VAL A 110 7.68 4.57 -1.28
CA VAL A 110 6.47 4.27 -0.50
C VAL A 110 5.60 3.34 -1.32
N SER A 111 5.62 2.05 -0.96
CA SER A 111 4.99 1.01 -1.77
C SER A 111 3.61 0.62 -1.25
N ASN A 112 2.62 0.63 -2.14
CA ASN A 112 1.31 0.03 -1.91
C ASN A 112 1.29 -1.49 -2.17
N ASN A 113 2.37 -2.02 -2.76
CA ASN A 113 2.46 -3.40 -3.23
C ASN A 113 2.79 -4.39 -2.10
N SER A 114 2.50 -5.66 -2.32
CA SER A 114 2.73 -6.70 -1.32
C SER A 114 4.11 -7.37 -1.37
N ALA A 115 4.89 -7.14 -2.43
CA ALA A 115 6.10 -7.91 -2.72
C ALA A 115 7.17 -7.85 -1.61
N ASN A 116 7.32 -6.68 -1.01
CA ASN A 116 8.33 -6.42 0.02
C ASN A 116 7.80 -6.47 1.47
N ARG A 117 6.49 -6.68 1.68
CA ARG A 117 5.88 -6.60 3.03
C ARG A 117 6.47 -7.59 4.04
N ASN A 118 6.89 -8.77 3.58
CA ASN A 118 7.38 -9.84 4.45
C ASN A 118 8.88 -9.75 4.75
N LYS A 119 9.61 -8.81 4.15
CA LYS A 119 11.04 -8.64 4.44
C LYS A 119 11.23 -8.01 5.82
N GLU A 120 12.15 -8.55 6.60
CA GLU A 120 12.40 -8.16 7.99
C GLU A 120 13.03 -6.77 8.15
N ASP A 121 13.72 -6.28 7.10
CA ASP A 121 14.35 -4.97 7.05
C ASP A 121 13.49 -3.90 6.33
N ILE A 122 12.29 -4.25 5.90
CA ILE A 122 11.38 -3.31 5.24
C ILE A 122 10.17 -3.06 6.14
N PRO A 123 10.02 -1.83 6.66
CA PRO A 123 8.90 -1.51 7.52
C PRO A 123 7.57 -1.51 6.75
N MET A 124 6.56 -2.12 7.36
CA MET A 124 5.18 -2.08 6.91
C MET A 124 4.41 -1.20 7.89
N ILE A 125 4.06 0.03 7.46
CA ILE A 125 3.72 1.12 8.37
C ILE A 125 2.22 1.44 8.35
N ILE A 126 1.67 1.54 9.57
CA ILE A 126 0.51 2.35 9.91
C ILE A 126 1.05 3.39 10.91
N PRO A 127 1.22 4.66 10.51
CA PRO A 127 2.01 5.64 11.28
C PRO A 127 1.55 5.82 12.73
N GLU A 128 0.25 5.69 12.97
CA GLU A 128 -0.37 5.83 14.29
C GLU A 128 -0.05 4.64 15.22
N ILE A 129 0.42 3.51 14.68
CA ILE A 129 0.60 2.27 15.43
C ILE A 129 2.09 1.95 15.61
N ASN A 130 2.83 1.91 14.52
CA ASN A 130 4.16 1.32 14.51
C ASN A 130 5.22 2.18 13.81
N SER A 131 5.16 3.49 13.95
CA SER A 131 6.18 4.41 13.41
C SER A 131 7.62 4.07 13.87
N ALA A 132 7.79 3.44 15.04
CA ALA A 132 9.08 2.95 15.54
C ALA A 132 9.71 1.89 14.62
N HIS A 133 8.96 1.21 13.74
CA HIS A 133 9.53 0.30 12.75
C HIS A 133 10.43 1.01 11.73
N LEU A 134 10.37 2.34 11.62
CA LEU A 134 11.30 3.11 10.80
C LEU A 134 12.76 3.02 11.31
N ASP A 135 12.98 2.62 12.55
CA ASP A 135 14.30 2.40 13.11
C ASP A 135 15.08 1.25 12.44
N VAL A 136 14.42 0.44 11.61
CA VAL A 136 15.08 -0.59 10.79
C VAL A 136 15.74 -0.01 9.52
N ILE A 137 15.43 1.23 9.14
CA ILE A 137 15.91 1.85 7.88
C ILE A 137 17.45 1.87 7.78
N PRO A 138 18.25 2.15 8.84
CA PRO A 138 19.70 2.08 8.74
C PRO A 138 20.20 0.71 8.25
N SER A 139 19.67 -0.40 8.77
CA SER A 139 20.03 -1.75 8.34
C SER A 139 19.61 -2.04 6.90
N GLN A 140 18.43 -1.54 6.50
CA GLN A 140 17.99 -1.65 5.11
C GLN A 140 18.93 -0.90 4.15
N ARG A 141 19.34 0.33 4.51
CA ARG A 141 20.28 1.13 3.72
C ARG A 141 21.64 0.46 3.59
N GLU A 142 22.14 -0.14 4.66
CA GLU A 142 23.38 -0.92 4.62
C GLU A 142 23.27 -2.07 3.62
N ARG A 143 22.21 -2.86 3.66
CA ARG A 143 21.95 -3.94 2.70
C ARG A 143 21.83 -3.45 1.27
N LEU A 144 21.15 -2.32 1.03
CA LEU A 144 20.94 -1.76 -0.30
C LEU A 144 22.15 -0.98 -0.83
N GLY A 145 23.07 -0.57 0.04
CA GLY A 145 24.21 0.29 -0.29
C GLY A 145 23.81 1.74 -0.56
N THR A 146 22.77 2.25 0.12
CA THR A 146 22.21 3.59 -0.09
C THR A 146 22.50 4.53 1.07
N LYS A 147 22.45 5.84 0.82
CA LYS A 147 22.59 6.89 1.83
C LYS A 147 21.25 7.50 2.24
N LYS A 148 20.36 7.71 1.27
CA LYS A 148 19.04 8.30 1.45
C LYS A 148 17.91 7.35 1.10
N GLY A 149 18.07 6.58 0.01
CA GLY A 149 17.05 5.69 -0.51
C GLY A 149 16.70 4.56 0.46
N PHE A 150 15.43 4.24 0.55
CA PHE A 150 14.88 3.10 1.30
C PHE A 150 13.45 2.81 0.84
N ILE A 151 12.93 1.68 1.26
CA ILE A 151 11.57 1.21 0.94
C ILE A 151 10.77 1.12 2.23
N VAL A 152 9.56 1.67 2.22
CA VAL A 152 8.50 1.38 3.19
C VAL A 152 7.29 0.84 2.47
N THR A 153 6.53 -0.02 3.11
CA THR A 153 5.32 -0.60 2.54
C THR A 153 4.09 -0.22 3.34
N LYS A 154 2.96 -0.10 2.66
CA LYS A 154 1.64 -0.05 3.27
C LYS A 154 1.12 -1.48 3.46
N PRO A 155 0.45 -1.83 4.58
CA PRO A 155 -0.20 -3.13 4.74
C PRO A 155 -1.35 -3.34 3.76
N ASN A 156 -1.89 -4.54 3.74
CA ASN A 156 -3.08 -4.88 2.97
C ASN A 156 -4.26 -3.93 3.31
N CYS A 157 -5.11 -3.67 2.33
CA CYS A 157 -6.19 -2.69 2.48
C CYS A 157 -7.26 -3.13 3.51
N SER A 158 -7.59 -4.42 3.58
CA SER A 158 -8.60 -4.93 4.52
C SER A 158 -8.12 -4.85 5.98
N ILE A 159 -6.82 -5.03 6.23
CA ILE A 159 -6.22 -4.99 7.56
C ILE A 159 -6.42 -3.63 8.22
N GLN A 160 -6.40 -2.56 7.45
CA GLN A 160 -6.56 -1.20 7.98
C GLN A 160 -7.98 -0.92 8.49
N SER A 161 -8.95 -1.79 8.24
CA SER A 161 -10.30 -1.66 8.78
C SER A 161 -10.39 -2.11 10.25
N TYR A 162 -9.47 -2.95 10.74
CA TYR A 162 -9.56 -3.51 12.10
C TYR A 162 -8.28 -3.35 12.95
N VAL A 163 -7.10 -3.28 12.36
CA VAL A 163 -5.84 -3.15 13.14
C VAL A 163 -5.78 -1.89 14.00
N PRO A 164 -6.35 -0.73 13.61
CA PRO A 164 -6.47 0.42 14.53
C PRO A 164 -7.31 0.12 15.79
N ILE A 165 -8.29 -0.79 15.69
CA ILE A 165 -9.07 -1.22 16.87
C ILE A 165 -8.21 -2.12 17.76
N PHE A 166 -7.38 -3.00 17.18
CA PHE A 166 -6.41 -3.81 17.94
C PHE A 166 -5.48 -2.93 18.74
N GLU A 167 -4.96 -1.84 18.16
CA GLU A 167 -4.15 -0.86 18.87
C GLU A 167 -4.87 -0.22 20.05
N ALA A 168 -6.15 0.15 19.85
CA ALA A 168 -6.95 0.80 20.89
C ALA A 168 -7.24 -0.11 22.10
N ILE A 169 -7.23 -1.44 21.91
CA ILE A 169 -7.54 -2.42 22.97
C ILE A 169 -6.33 -3.28 23.36
N LYS A 170 -5.13 -2.96 22.88
CA LYS A 170 -3.94 -3.79 23.10
C LYS A 170 -3.57 -3.99 24.57
N GLU A 171 -3.90 -3.02 25.44
CA GLU A 171 -3.65 -3.09 26.88
C GLU A 171 -4.37 -4.26 27.57
N TYR A 172 -5.47 -4.75 26.97
CA TYR A 172 -6.20 -5.89 27.49
C TYR A 172 -5.63 -7.25 27.05
N GLY A 173 -4.60 -7.25 26.18
CA GLY A 173 -3.94 -8.45 25.68
C GLY A 173 -4.85 -9.25 24.75
N ILE A 174 -4.67 -9.09 23.43
CA ILE A 174 -5.41 -9.88 22.43
C ILE A 174 -4.75 -11.26 22.31
N LYS A 175 -5.43 -12.32 22.77
CA LYS A 175 -4.96 -13.70 22.61
C LYS A 175 -5.32 -14.28 21.26
N GLU A 176 -6.58 -14.11 20.90
CA GLU A 176 -7.15 -14.67 19.68
C GLU A 176 -8.10 -13.67 19.05
N ALA A 177 -8.12 -13.64 17.73
CA ALA A 177 -9.15 -12.93 16.99
C ALA A 177 -9.61 -13.74 15.78
N SER A 178 -10.93 -13.79 15.60
CA SER A 178 -11.58 -14.33 14.42
C SER A 178 -12.06 -13.16 13.57
N ILE A 179 -11.55 -13.07 12.35
CA ILE A 179 -11.71 -11.93 11.45
C ILE A 179 -12.49 -12.37 10.22
N CYS A 180 -13.60 -11.71 9.93
CA CYS A 180 -14.30 -11.88 8.65
C CYS A 180 -14.31 -10.55 7.91
N THR A 181 -13.65 -10.48 6.75
CA THR A 181 -13.62 -9.26 5.93
C THR A 181 -14.62 -9.33 4.79
N TYR A 182 -15.33 -8.22 4.57
CA TYR A 182 -16.21 -8.00 3.44
C TYR A 182 -15.53 -6.99 2.52
N GLN A 183 -14.91 -7.49 1.44
CA GLN A 183 -14.03 -6.69 0.59
C GLN A 183 -14.74 -6.21 -0.67
N ALA A 184 -14.72 -4.90 -0.89
CA ALA A 184 -15.27 -4.24 -2.07
C ALA A 184 -14.52 -4.63 -3.35
N ILE A 185 -15.20 -4.54 -4.50
CA ILE A 185 -14.64 -4.92 -5.81
C ILE A 185 -13.46 -4.03 -6.24
N SER A 186 -13.41 -2.76 -5.81
CA SER A 186 -12.28 -1.85 -6.07
C SER A 186 -10.95 -2.39 -5.56
N GLY A 187 -10.95 -3.25 -4.53
CA GLY A 187 -9.76 -3.97 -4.06
C GLY A 187 -9.13 -4.88 -5.10
N SER A 188 -9.86 -5.31 -6.12
CA SER A 188 -9.35 -6.03 -7.30
C SER A 188 -8.91 -5.10 -8.45
N GLY A 189 -9.03 -3.78 -8.29
CA GLY A 189 -8.77 -2.80 -9.34
C GLY A 189 -9.85 -2.72 -10.41
N LYS A 190 -11.04 -3.28 -10.16
CA LYS A 190 -12.16 -3.36 -11.11
C LYS A 190 -13.35 -2.52 -10.66
N THR A 191 -14.19 -2.17 -11.62
CA THR A 191 -15.53 -1.62 -11.44
C THR A 191 -16.59 -2.67 -11.77
N PHE A 192 -17.87 -2.43 -11.49
CA PHE A 192 -18.96 -3.34 -11.91
C PHE A 192 -19.07 -3.47 -13.42
N ASN A 193 -18.75 -2.42 -14.19
CA ASN A 193 -18.69 -2.49 -15.66
C ASN A 193 -17.63 -3.47 -16.17
N GLU A 194 -16.51 -3.60 -15.45
CA GLU A 194 -15.42 -4.51 -15.79
C GLU A 194 -15.61 -5.91 -15.19
N TRP A 195 -16.52 -6.04 -14.23
CA TRP A 195 -16.81 -7.29 -13.53
C TRP A 195 -18.30 -7.43 -13.20
N PRO A 196 -19.17 -7.51 -14.23
CA PRO A 196 -20.62 -7.54 -14.05
C PRO A 196 -21.11 -8.78 -13.27
N GLU A 197 -20.35 -9.88 -13.26
CA GLU A 197 -20.69 -11.09 -12.52
C GLU A 197 -20.68 -10.92 -11.00
N MET A 198 -20.12 -9.80 -10.51
CA MET A 198 -20.14 -9.46 -9.09
C MET A 198 -21.44 -8.77 -8.64
N VAL A 199 -22.30 -8.34 -9.58
CA VAL A 199 -23.61 -7.78 -9.20
C VAL A 199 -24.44 -8.89 -8.58
N GLU A 200 -24.98 -8.64 -7.37
CA GLU A 200 -25.76 -9.61 -6.58
C GLU A 200 -25.03 -10.94 -6.28
N ASN A 201 -23.68 -10.94 -6.28
CA ASN A 201 -22.88 -12.14 -6.06
C ASN A 201 -21.80 -11.91 -4.99
N ILE A 202 -21.37 -12.98 -4.34
CA ILE A 202 -20.26 -12.99 -3.37
C ILE A 202 -19.25 -14.09 -3.74
N ILE A 203 -17.97 -13.79 -3.50
CA ILE A 203 -16.90 -14.79 -3.61
C ILE A 203 -16.42 -15.08 -2.19
N PRO A 204 -16.61 -16.32 -1.68
CA PRO A 204 -16.38 -16.67 -0.28
C PRO A 204 -14.90 -16.82 0.09
N TYR A 205 -14.00 -16.76 -0.89
CA TYR A 205 -12.55 -16.89 -0.70
C TYR A 205 -11.79 -16.02 -1.70
N ILE A 206 -10.88 -15.19 -1.19
CA ILE A 206 -10.00 -14.37 -2.03
C ILE A 206 -8.57 -14.88 -1.85
N GLY A 207 -7.99 -15.46 -2.91
CA GLY A 207 -6.67 -16.09 -2.85
C GLY A 207 -5.58 -15.18 -2.26
N GLY A 208 -4.93 -15.67 -1.20
CA GLY A 208 -3.83 -14.99 -0.52
C GLY A 208 -4.24 -13.85 0.42
N GLU A 209 -5.53 -13.52 0.57
CA GLU A 209 -5.98 -12.45 1.47
C GLU A 209 -6.07 -12.92 2.92
N GLU A 210 -6.43 -14.16 3.16
CA GLU A 210 -6.51 -14.75 4.51
C GLU A 210 -5.13 -14.80 5.14
N GLU A 211 -4.11 -15.31 4.44
CA GLU A 211 -2.74 -15.38 4.94
C GLU A 211 -2.15 -14.00 5.24
N LYS A 212 -2.52 -12.97 4.45
CA LYS A 212 -2.12 -11.59 4.76
C LYS A 212 -2.81 -11.10 6.02
N SER A 213 -4.12 -11.34 6.15
CA SER A 213 -4.92 -10.94 7.30
C SER A 213 -4.46 -11.58 8.60
N GLU A 214 -3.90 -12.78 8.53
CA GLU A 214 -3.33 -13.50 9.69
C GLU A 214 -1.89 -13.06 10.03
N LYS A 215 -1.05 -12.78 9.00
CA LYS A 215 0.39 -12.55 9.21
C LYS A 215 0.79 -11.08 9.29
N GLU A 216 0.18 -10.21 8.48
CA GLU A 216 0.59 -8.80 8.45
C GLU A 216 0.35 -8.08 9.79
N PRO A 217 -0.76 -8.31 10.54
CA PRO A 217 -0.92 -7.73 11.86
C PRO A 217 0.18 -8.15 12.85
N LEU A 218 0.63 -9.40 12.80
CA LEU A 218 1.72 -9.85 13.68
C LEU A 218 3.01 -9.07 13.43
N LYS A 219 3.32 -8.72 12.18
CA LYS A 219 4.44 -7.86 11.86
C LYS A 219 4.20 -6.41 12.31
N ILE A 220 2.98 -5.88 12.15
CA ILE A 220 2.63 -4.49 12.56
C ILE A 220 2.81 -4.32 14.07
N PHE A 221 2.42 -5.30 14.87
CA PHE A 221 2.59 -5.31 16.34
C PHE A 221 3.92 -5.92 16.80
N GLY A 222 4.82 -6.22 15.87
CA GLY A 222 6.16 -6.71 16.17
C GLY A 222 7.10 -5.62 16.70
N GLU A 223 8.34 -5.98 16.93
CA GLU A 223 9.37 -5.11 17.48
C GLU A 223 10.60 -5.06 16.57
N VAL A 224 11.33 -3.94 16.62
CA VAL A 224 12.64 -3.85 15.95
C VAL A 224 13.71 -4.40 16.93
N LYS A 225 14.39 -5.47 16.48
CA LYS A 225 15.51 -6.11 17.21
C LYS A 225 16.66 -6.35 16.23
N ASP A 226 17.85 -5.91 16.58
CA ASP A 226 19.07 -6.11 15.79
C ASP A 226 18.93 -5.68 14.32
N GLY A 227 18.26 -4.56 14.06
CA GLY A 227 18.03 -4.03 12.72
C GLY A 227 17.01 -4.80 11.87
N LYS A 228 16.15 -5.61 12.50
CA LYS A 228 15.11 -6.42 11.88
C LYS A 228 13.78 -6.24 12.60
N ILE A 229 12.69 -6.33 11.87
CA ILE A 229 11.35 -6.38 12.45
C ILE A 229 11.01 -7.84 12.75
N VAL A 230 10.87 -8.15 14.03
CA VAL A 230 10.47 -9.47 14.54
C VAL A 230 8.96 -9.42 14.79
N PRO A 231 8.15 -10.21 14.08
CA PRO A 231 6.72 -10.29 14.33
C PRO A 231 6.41 -10.73 15.76
N THR A 232 5.30 -10.25 16.32
CA THR A 232 4.82 -10.76 17.63
C THR A 232 4.26 -12.17 17.47
N ASP A 233 4.36 -12.96 18.51
CA ASP A 233 3.72 -14.27 18.67
C ASP A 233 2.59 -14.26 19.74
N SER A 234 2.25 -13.06 20.23
CA SER A 234 1.28 -12.90 21.32
C SER A 234 -0.18 -13.12 20.90
N MET A 235 -0.47 -13.19 19.59
CA MET A 235 -1.83 -13.25 19.06
C MET A 235 -1.99 -14.45 18.11
N ASN A 236 -3.10 -15.18 18.25
CA ASN A 236 -3.56 -16.14 17.26
C ASN A 236 -4.67 -15.52 16.41
N LEU A 237 -4.45 -15.40 15.12
CA LEU A 237 -5.39 -14.78 14.19
C LEU A 237 -5.91 -15.81 13.20
N SER A 238 -7.22 -15.84 13.00
CA SER A 238 -7.88 -16.63 11.96
C SER A 238 -8.73 -15.70 11.10
N ALA A 239 -8.61 -15.80 9.79
CA ALA A 239 -9.28 -14.90 8.87
C ALA A 239 -10.10 -15.61 7.80
N GLN A 240 -11.22 -15.01 7.44
CA GLN A 240 -12.01 -15.30 6.24
C GLN A 240 -12.16 -14.03 5.42
N CYS A 241 -11.81 -14.10 4.14
CA CYS A 241 -11.81 -12.95 3.26
C CYS A 241 -12.82 -13.13 2.12
N ILE A 242 -13.91 -12.38 2.17
CA ILE A 242 -15.05 -12.51 1.28
C ILE A 242 -15.12 -11.29 0.36
N ARG A 243 -15.28 -11.50 -0.96
CA ARG A 243 -15.59 -10.43 -1.91
C ARG A 243 -17.09 -10.22 -1.95
N VAL A 244 -17.51 -8.97 -1.77
CA VAL A 244 -18.92 -8.58 -1.75
C VAL A 244 -19.26 -7.60 -2.88
N PRO A 245 -20.53 -7.50 -3.31
CA PRO A 245 -20.97 -6.62 -4.39
C PRO A 245 -21.10 -5.17 -3.91
N VAL A 246 -20.01 -4.62 -3.41
CA VAL A 246 -19.87 -3.22 -2.98
C VAL A 246 -18.76 -2.60 -3.81
N LEU A 247 -18.97 -1.38 -4.30
CA LEU A 247 -17.99 -0.72 -5.18
C LEU A 247 -16.70 -0.38 -4.41
N ASP A 248 -16.81 0.37 -3.33
CA ASP A 248 -15.70 0.89 -2.53
C ASP A 248 -15.93 0.66 -1.04
N GLY A 249 -14.83 0.55 -0.30
CA GLY A 249 -14.84 0.42 1.16
C GLY A 249 -14.90 -1.04 1.63
N HIS A 250 -13.90 -1.44 2.43
CA HIS A 250 -13.87 -2.73 3.10
C HIS A 250 -14.46 -2.62 4.50
N LEU A 251 -15.11 -3.68 4.95
CA LEU A 251 -15.63 -3.81 6.30
C LEU A 251 -15.06 -5.08 6.91
N ALA A 252 -14.86 -5.09 8.23
CA ALA A 252 -14.50 -6.30 8.97
C ALA A 252 -15.46 -6.52 10.14
N CYS A 253 -15.82 -7.78 10.37
CA CYS A 253 -16.42 -8.26 11.59
C CYS A 253 -15.35 -9.02 12.36
N VAL A 254 -15.12 -8.66 13.63
CA VAL A 254 -14.03 -9.25 14.43
C VAL A 254 -14.56 -9.63 15.80
N SER A 255 -14.22 -10.87 16.21
CA SER A 255 -14.45 -11.37 17.56
C SER A 255 -13.10 -11.56 18.25
N PHE A 256 -12.97 -11.14 19.50
CA PHE A 256 -11.74 -11.18 20.28
C PHE A 256 -11.87 -12.09 21.49
N ASN A 257 -10.76 -12.75 21.84
CA ASN A 257 -10.52 -13.31 23.14
C ASN A 257 -9.37 -12.51 23.80
N LEU A 258 -9.66 -11.86 24.90
CA LEU A 258 -8.73 -10.97 25.60
C LEU A 258 -8.16 -11.67 26.85
N GLU A 259 -6.92 -11.30 27.25
CA GLU A 259 -6.31 -11.77 28.50
C GLU A 259 -6.99 -11.17 29.73
N ASN A 260 -7.21 -9.86 29.67
CA ASN A 260 -7.78 -9.09 30.75
C ASN A 260 -9.17 -8.59 30.36
N ASN A 261 -10.12 -8.75 31.27
CA ASN A 261 -11.47 -8.25 31.06
C ASN A 261 -11.46 -6.70 31.14
N PRO A 262 -11.90 -5.97 30.11
CA PRO A 262 -11.98 -4.51 30.15
C PRO A 262 -12.96 -3.95 31.18
N GLY A 263 -13.82 -4.82 31.76
CA GLY A 263 -14.91 -4.41 32.62
C GLY A 263 -16.03 -3.71 31.81
N LEU A 264 -17.23 -4.19 31.92
CA LEU A 264 -18.43 -3.53 31.36
C LEU A 264 -19.14 -2.75 32.46
#